data_736973d1057e41c08d63c6bf7f89e6a5
#
_entry.id   736973d1057e41c08d63c6bf7f89e6a5
#
_cell.length_a   1.000
_cell.length_b   1.000
_cell.length_c   1.000
_cell.angle_alpha   90.00
_cell.angle_beta   90.00
_cell.angle_gamma   90.00
#
_symmetry.space_group_name_H-M   'P 1'
#
loop_
_entity.id
_entity.type
_entity.pdbx_description
1 polymer ?
#
loop_
_entity_poly.entity_id
_entity_poly.type
_entity_poly.pdbx_seq_one_letter_code
_entity_poly.pdbx_strand_id
1 'polypeptide(L)'
;MANLTQAQATKILRNLGWRVRTTSEYKTCVKNFQAGWNLGSALSVDGSVGAKTSAALLKSEARRKAGQPTASAHFSFTEVRCRCGGKYSSCQRIWHKRKAFQMMEQYRTKSGRSFTVVSACRCASHNKAIGGSATSRHLSGLASDTQPYYSTTKVKSWQVCTHIG
;
A
#
# COMPACT_ATOMS: atom_id res chain seq x y z
N MET A 1 -21.51 15.68 -2.79
CA MET A 1 -20.20 16.36 -2.66
C MET A 1 -19.53 16.46 -4.04
N ALA A 2 -18.92 17.60 -4.33
CA ALA A 2 -18.12 17.75 -5.54
C ALA A 2 -16.90 16.81 -5.52
N ASN A 3 -16.51 16.32 -6.70
CA ASN A 3 -15.28 15.53 -6.83
C ASN A 3 -14.05 16.38 -6.47
N LEU A 4 -13.03 15.73 -5.95
CA LEU A 4 -11.74 16.38 -5.72
C LEU A 4 -11.13 16.84 -7.05
N THR A 5 -10.56 18.03 -7.06
CA THR A 5 -9.70 18.48 -8.16
C THR A 5 -8.42 17.65 -8.20
N GLN A 6 -7.73 17.66 -9.34
CA GLN A 6 -6.43 16.97 -9.46
C GLN A 6 -5.42 17.47 -8.41
N ALA A 7 -5.38 18.78 -8.16
CA ALA A 7 -4.49 19.37 -7.16
C ALA A 7 -4.79 18.88 -5.74
N GLN A 8 -6.07 18.82 -5.36
CA GLN A 8 -6.51 18.30 -4.06
C GLN A 8 -6.18 16.81 -3.90
N ALA A 9 -6.51 16.00 -4.91
CA ALA A 9 -6.19 14.57 -4.91
C ALA A 9 -4.67 14.32 -4.86
N THR A 10 -3.88 15.10 -5.62
CA THR A 10 -2.40 15.03 -5.58
C THR A 10 -1.86 15.30 -4.18
N LYS A 11 -2.37 16.34 -3.50
CA LYS A 11 -1.97 16.68 -2.13
C LYS A 11 -2.25 15.51 -1.18
N ILE A 12 -3.44 14.90 -1.26
CA ILE A 12 -3.82 13.76 -0.42
C ILE A 12 -2.93 12.56 -0.73
N LEU A 13 -2.72 12.20 -2.01
CA LEU A 13 -1.85 11.08 -2.39
C LEU A 13 -0.42 11.25 -1.85
N ARG A 14 0.13 12.46 -1.92
CA ARG A 14 1.45 12.76 -1.32
C ARG A 14 1.45 12.57 0.19
N ASN A 15 0.42 13.04 0.88
CA ASN A 15 0.27 12.86 2.33
C ASN A 15 0.16 11.37 2.72
N LEU A 16 -0.43 10.55 1.86
CA LEU A 16 -0.56 9.10 2.07
C LEU A 16 0.70 8.31 1.70
N GLY A 17 1.73 8.96 1.15
CA GLY A 17 3.04 8.36 0.91
C GLY A 17 3.45 8.17 -0.55
N TRP A 18 2.60 8.53 -1.52
CA TRP A 18 2.96 8.49 -2.94
C TRP A 18 3.84 9.66 -3.35
N ARG A 19 4.64 9.43 -4.39
CA ARG A 19 5.38 10.49 -5.08
C ARG A 19 4.66 10.82 -6.38
N VAL A 20 4.16 12.04 -6.49
CA VAL A 20 3.45 12.53 -7.69
C VAL A 20 4.20 13.75 -8.22
N ARG A 21 4.87 13.63 -9.35
CA ARG A 21 5.68 14.69 -9.99
C ARG A 21 5.09 15.11 -11.34
N THR A 22 4.50 14.18 -12.07
CA THR A 22 3.95 14.38 -13.42
C THR A 22 2.51 13.93 -13.51
N THR A 23 1.79 14.31 -14.58
CA THR A 23 0.42 13.85 -14.86
C THR A 23 0.36 12.34 -15.06
N SER A 24 1.37 11.74 -15.68
CA SER A 24 1.46 10.30 -15.86
C SER A 24 1.61 9.58 -14.50
N GLU A 25 2.49 10.07 -13.62
CA GLU A 25 2.62 9.55 -12.26
C GLU A 25 1.33 9.72 -11.45
N TYR A 26 0.64 10.85 -11.59
CA TYR A 26 -0.65 11.09 -10.94
C TYR A 26 -1.64 9.98 -11.27
N LYS A 27 -1.84 9.70 -12.55
CA LYS A 27 -2.80 8.66 -13.00
C LYS A 27 -2.41 7.28 -12.47
N THR A 28 -1.12 6.96 -12.46
CA THR A 28 -0.59 5.71 -11.89
C THR A 28 -0.82 5.64 -10.37
N CYS A 29 -0.56 6.72 -9.65
CA CYS A 29 -0.81 6.77 -8.20
C CYS A 29 -2.28 6.63 -7.86
N VAL A 30 -3.19 7.25 -8.63
CA VAL A 30 -4.64 7.06 -8.48
C VAL A 30 -5.01 5.59 -8.67
N LYS A 31 -4.54 4.94 -9.74
CA LYS A 31 -4.77 3.50 -9.96
C LYS A 31 -4.25 2.64 -8.81
N ASN A 32 -3.06 2.94 -8.30
CA ASN A 32 -2.47 2.19 -7.19
C ASN A 32 -3.26 2.40 -5.88
N PHE A 33 -3.74 3.61 -5.63
CA PHE A 33 -4.65 3.88 -4.52
C PHE A 33 -5.95 3.09 -4.65
N GLN A 34 -6.61 3.17 -5.81
CA GLN A 34 -7.86 2.44 -6.10
C GLN A 34 -7.68 0.93 -5.93
N ALA A 35 -6.57 0.37 -6.42
CA ALA A 35 -6.29 -1.06 -6.34
C ALA A 35 -5.97 -1.55 -4.92
N GLY A 36 -5.51 -0.69 -4.03
CA GLY A 36 -5.10 -1.03 -2.67
C GLY A 36 -6.12 -0.69 -1.59
N TRP A 37 -6.97 0.31 -1.80
CA TRP A 37 -7.86 0.82 -0.76
C TRP A 37 -8.83 -0.25 -0.22
N ASN A 38 -8.86 -0.44 1.10
CA ASN A 38 -9.63 -1.48 1.79
C ASN A 38 -10.34 -0.97 3.06
N LEU A 39 -10.92 0.23 3.00
CA LEU A 39 -11.73 0.83 4.07
C LEU A 39 -13.23 0.93 3.71
N GLY A 40 -13.65 0.23 2.69
CA GLY A 40 -15.02 0.18 2.17
C GLY A 40 -15.11 -0.72 0.93
N SER A 41 -16.11 -0.53 0.10
CA SER A 41 -16.29 -1.28 -1.15
C SER A 41 -15.13 -1.05 -2.12
N ALA A 42 -14.80 -2.07 -2.93
CA ALA A 42 -13.76 -1.96 -3.94
C ALA A 42 -14.03 -0.79 -4.90
N LEU A 43 -12.94 -0.11 -5.31
CA LEU A 43 -12.99 0.96 -6.29
C LEU A 43 -12.69 0.41 -7.70
N SER A 44 -13.24 1.05 -8.72
CA SER A 44 -12.80 0.82 -10.11
C SER A 44 -11.38 1.33 -10.29
N VAL A 45 -10.49 0.51 -10.87
CA VAL A 45 -9.08 0.86 -11.09
C VAL A 45 -8.93 1.50 -12.47
N ASP A 46 -9.42 2.71 -12.62
CA ASP A 46 -9.46 3.45 -13.90
C ASP A 46 -8.46 4.63 -13.95
N GLY A 47 -7.96 5.04 -12.80
CA GLY A 47 -7.06 6.19 -12.68
C GLY A 47 -7.79 7.54 -12.68
N SER A 48 -9.12 7.52 -12.52
CA SER A 48 -9.97 8.72 -12.48
C SER A 48 -10.45 8.98 -11.05
N VAL A 49 -10.52 10.26 -10.67
CA VAL A 49 -10.98 10.66 -9.34
C VAL A 49 -12.42 11.15 -9.44
N GLY A 50 -13.36 10.19 -9.58
CA GLY A 50 -14.79 10.44 -9.48
C GLY A 50 -15.28 10.44 -8.03
N ALA A 51 -16.60 10.46 -7.83
CA ALA A 51 -17.22 10.59 -6.51
C ALA A 51 -16.75 9.52 -5.50
N LYS A 52 -16.72 8.25 -5.90
CA LYS A 52 -16.30 7.14 -5.02
C LYS A 52 -14.82 7.24 -4.63
N THR A 53 -13.94 7.56 -5.58
CA THR A 53 -12.51 7.72 -5.33
C THR A 53 -12.24 8.97 -4.49
N SER A 54 -12.96 10.08 -4.73
CA SER A 54 -12.89 11.29 -3.91
C SER A 54 -13.26 11.00 -2.45
N ALA A 55 -14.37 10.32 -2.21
CA ALA A 55 -14.81 9.93 -0.87
C ALA A 55 -13.77 9.02 -0.17
N ALA A 56 -13.19 8.06 -0.90
CA ALA A 56 -12.16 7.17 -0.38
C ALA A 56 -10.87 7.92 -0.01
N LEU A 57 -10.39 8.84 -0.86
CA LEU A 57 -9.23 9.69 -0.59
C LEU A 57 -9.45 10.56 0.64
N LEU A 58 -10.61 11.21 0.74
CA LEU A 58 -10.97 12.04 1.90
C LEU A 58 -11.06 11.20 3.18
N LYS A 59 -11.60 9.99 3.12
CA LYS A 59 -11.64 9.07 4.26
C LYS A 59 -10.23 8.67 4.73
N SER A 60 -9.35 8.32 3.80
CA SER A 60 -7.96 7.98 4.13
C SER A 60 -7.21 9.18 4.72
N GLU A 61 -7.41 10.39 4.18
CA GLU A 61 -6.80 11.61 4.69
C GLU A 61 -7.32 11.99 6.09
N ALA A 62 -8.62 11.85 6.33
CA ALA A 62 -9.20 12.06 7.66
C ALA A 62 -8.61 11.09 8.69
N ARG A 63 -8.49 9.81 8.34
CA ARG A 63 -7.85 8.80 9.19
C ARG A 63 -6.38 9.12 9.45
N ARG A 64 -5.64 9.55 8.41
CA ARG A 64 -4.25 9.98 8.58
C ARG A 64 -4.12 11.11 9.60
N LYS A 65 -4.97 12.14 9.49
CA LYS A 65 -4.99 13.27 10.44
C LYS A 65 -5.33 12.84 11.86
N ALA A 66 -6.15 11.81 12.01
CA ALA A 66 -6.51 11.23 13.31
C ALA A 66 -5.49 10.19 13.82
N GLY A 67 -4.33 10.01 13.16
CA GLY A 67 -3.34 9.01 13.54
C GLY A 67 -3.79 7.56 13.35
N GLN A 68 -4.80 7.33 12.52
CA GLN A 68 -5.37 6.00 12.25
C GLN A 68 -4.83 5.40 10.95
N PRO A 69 -4.85 4.06 10.80
CA PRO A 69 -4.45 3.39 9.56
C PRO A 69 -5.23 3.87 8.35
N THR A 70 -4.56 4.04 7.21
CA THR A 70 -5.09 4.75 6.04
C THR A 70 -5.53 3.87 4.87
N ALA A 71 -5.11 2.60 4.84
CA ALA A 71 -5.39 1.68 3.74
C ALA A 71 -6.43 0.62 4.07
N SER A 72 -6.36 0.09 5.28
CA SER A 72 -7.29 -0.92 5.81
C SER A 72 -7.55 -0.65 7.30
N ALA A 73 -8.24 -1.55 7.99
CA ALA A 73 -8.60 -1.36 9.39
C ALA A 73 -7.36 -1.13 10.28
N HIS A 74 -6.25 -1.86 10.04
CA HIS A 74 -5.05 -1.84 10.88
C HIS A 74 -3.77 -1.47 10.14
N PHE A 75 -3.80 -1.24 8.82
CA PHE A 75 -2.60 -0.96 8.03
C PHE A 75 -2.70 0.33 7.23
N SER A 76 -1.59 1.07 7.17
CA SER A 76 -1.45 2.27 6.38
C SER A 76 -0.72 2.01 5.06
N PHE A 77 -0.97 2.83 4.05
CA PHE A 77 -0.25 2.77 2.77
C PHE A 77 1.27 2.93 2.94
N THR A 78 1.70 3.75 3.90
CA THR A 78 3.12 3.98 4.18
C THR A 78 3.86 2.74 4.68
N GLU A 79 3.16 1.82 5.37
CA GLU A 79 3.77 0.59 5.90
C GLU A 79 4.15 -0.40 4.78
N VAL A 80 3.43 -0.38 3.67
CA VAL A 80 3.65 -1.28 2.52
C VAL A 80 4.51 -0.66 1.42
N ARG A 81 5.05 0.51 1.65
CA ARG A 81 5.88 1.26 0.71
C ARG A 81 7.19 0.52 0.39
N CYS A 82 7.65 0.61 -0.86
CA CYS A 82 8.95 0.09 -1.27
C CYS A 82 10.08 0.70 -0.41
N ARG A 83 10.92 -0.15 0.14
CA ARG A 83 12.01 0.23 1.06
C ARG A 83 13.24 0.82 0.36
N CYS A 84 13.19 1.01 -0.96
CA CYS A 84 14.30 1.68 -1.68
C CYS A 84 14.48 3.16 -1.31
N GLY A 85 13.60 3.74 -0.50
CA GLY A 85 13.69 5.14 -0.05
C GLY A 85 13.55 6.19 -1.16
N GLY A 86 13.13 5.77 -2.38
CA GLY A 86 13.08 6.67 -3.55
C GLY A 86 14.38 6.72 -4.35
N LYS A 87 15.35 5.86 -4.02
CA LYS A 87 16.64 5.74 -4.73
C LYS A 87 16.46 5.56 -6.24
N TYR A 88 15.43 4.83 -6.65
CA TYR A 88 15.17 4.55 -8.07
C TYR A 88 14.02 5.43 -8.58
N SER A 89 14.28 6.19 -9.64
CA SER A 89 13.30 7.13 -10.23
C SER A 89 12.04 6.42 -10.76
N SER A 90 12.16 5.19 -11.23
CA SER A 90 11.06 4.35 -11.71
C SER A 90 10.19 3.76 -10.62
N CYS A 91 10.58 3.88 -9.34
CA CYS A 91 9.83 3.31 -8.23
C CYS A 91 8.53 4.09 -7.97
N GLN A 92 7.39 3.41 -8.11
CA GLN A 92 6.06 3.98 -7.85
C GLN A 92 5.75 4.14 -6.36
N ARG A 93 6.59 3.73 -5.48
CA ARG A 93 6.51 3.75 -4.02
C ARG A 93 5.52 2.75 -3.43
N ILE A 94 4.24 2.80 -3.80
CA ILE A 94 3.16 1.99 -3.24
C ILE A 94 2.26 1.47 -4.37
N TRP A 95 2.09 0.14 -4.44
CA TRP A 95 1.14 -0.53 -5.34
C TRP A 95 0.59 -1.82 -4.73
N HIS A 96 0.52 -1.85 -3.40
CA HIS A 96 0.00 -2.99 -2.65
C HIS A 96 -1.49 -3.18 -2.95
N LYS A 97 -1.89 -4.41 -3.23
CA LYS A 97 -3.25 -4.72 -3.69
C LYS A 97 -4.21 -4.90 -2.52
N ARG A 98 -5.48 -4.56 -2.73
CA ARG A 98 -6.57 -4.77 -1.78
C ARG A 98 -6.57 -6.19 -1.20
N LYS A 99 -6.41 -7.20 -2.04
CA LYS A 99 -6.37 -8.59 -1.61
C LYS A 99 -5.22 -8.89 -0.64
N ALA A 100 -4.06 -8.30 -0.85
CA ALA A 100 -2.94 -8.42 0.06
C ALA A 100 -3.24 -7.77 1.43
N PHE A 101 -3.87 -6.60 1.45
CA PHE A 101 -4.36 -6.00 2.70
C PHE A 101 -5.39 -6.89 3.40
N GLN A 102 -6.34 -7.47 2.66
CA GLN A 102 -7.33 -8.39 3.21
C GLN A 102 -6.68 -9.61 3.87
N MET A 103 -5.66 -10.19 3.24
CA MET A 103 -4.90 -11.31 3.80
C MET A 103 -4.14 -10.91 5.07
N MET A 104 -3.54 -9.72 5.11
CA MET A 104 -2.89 -9.19 6.30
C MET A 104 -3.89 -9.02 7.45
N GLU A 105 -5.08 -8.48 7.18
CA GLU A 105 -6.15 -8.34 8.17
C GLU A 105 -6.63 -9.69 8.70
N GLN A 106 -6.83 -10.67 7.81
CA GLN A 106 -7.21 -12.04 8.21
C GLN A 106 -6.14 -12.71 9.07
N TYR A 107 -4.86 -12.57 8.68
CA TYR A 107 -3.75 -13.10 9.47
C TYR A 107 -3.71 -12.47 10.87
N ARG A 108 -3.86 -11.12 10.95
CA ARG A 108 -3.93 -10.41 12.22
C ARG A 108 -5.07 -10.91 13.10
N THR A 109 -6.27 -11.07 12.53
CA THR A 109 -7.45 -11.58 13.25
C THR A 109 -7.23 -13.01 13.74
N LYS A 110 -6.77 -13.92 12.86
CA LYS A 110 -6.56 -15.33 13.19
C LYS A 110 -5.44 -15.55 14.21
N SER A 111 -4.36 -14.78 14.12
CA SER A 111 -3.25 -14.90 15.06
C SER A 111 -3.52 -14.23 16.41
N GLY A 112 -4.52 -13.32 16.48
CA GLY A 112 -4.78 -12.49 17.66
C GLY A 112 -3.64 -11.54 18.02
N ARG A 113 -2.68 -11.30 17.11
CA ARG A 113 -1.44 -10.56 17.37
C ARG A 113 -1.25 -9.41 16.39
N SER A 114 -0.70 -8.31 16.89
CA SER A 114 -0.17 -7.24 16.05
C SER A 114 1.17 -7.64 15.45
N PHE A 115 1.47 -7.15 14.26
CA PHE A 115 2.75 -7.35 13.60
C PHE A 115 3.17 -6.10 12.82
N THR A 116 4.47 -5.98 12.60
CA THR A 116 5.07 -4.92 11.77
C THR A 116 5.30 -5.44 10.36
N VAL A 117 5.04 -4.62 9.36
CA VAL A 117 5.39 -4.93 7.96
C VAL A 117 6.87 -4.60 7.75
N VAL A 118 7.65 -5.62 7.47
CA VAL A 118 9.10 -5.49 7.21
C VAL A 118 9.36 -5.14 5.74
N SER A 119 8.67 -5.80 4.82
CA SER A 119 8.76 -5.56 3.39
C SER A 119 7.42 -5.89 2.72
N ALA A 120 7.00 -5.06 1.76
CA ALA A 120 5.79 -5.32 0.97
C ALA A 120 6.03 -4.97 -0.50
N CYS A 121 5.67 -3.78 -0.98
CA CYS A 121 6.02 -3.39 -2.35
C CYS A 121 7.54 -3.36 -2.53
N ARG A 122 8.01 -3.87 -3.66
CA ARG A 122 9.43 -3.90 -4.00
C ARG A 122 9.61 -3.63 -5.49
N CYS A 123 10.19 -2.49 -5.86
CA CYS A 123 10.44 -2.17 -7.27
C CYS A 123 11.51 -3.09 -7.87
N ALA A 124 11.48 -3.26 -9.19
CA ALA A 124 12.37 -4.18 -9.89
C ALA A 124 13.86 -3.93 -9.58
N SER A 125 14.28 -2.65 -9.60
CA SER A 125 15.68 -2.28 -9.29
C SER A 125 16.07 -2.61 -7.85
N HIS A 126 15.18 -2.37 -6.88
CA HIS A 126 15.42 -2.71 -5.48
C HIS A 126 15.45 -4.24 -5.29
N ASN A 127 14.52 -4.96 -5.91
CA ASN A 127 14.46 -6.42 -5.89
C ASN A 127 15.76 -7.05 -6.41
N LYS A 128 16.26 -6.55 -7.55
CA LYS A 128 17.54 -6.98 -8.13
C LYS A 128 18.71 -6.69 -7.19
N ALA A 129 18.75 -5.49 -6.61
CA ALA A 129 19.83 -5.06 -5.71
C ALA A 129 19.96 -5.90 -4.44
N ILE A 130 18.88 -6.49 -3.95
CA ILE A 130 18.88 -7.35 -2.75
C ILE A 130 18.85 -8.84 -3.08
N GLY A 131 19.06 -9.24 -4.36
CA GLY A 131 19.08 -10.63 -4.80
C GLY A 131 17.71 -11.31 -4.80
N GLY A 132 16.62 -10.57 -4.92
CA GLY A 132 15.27 -11.12 -4.97
C GLY A 132 14.98 -11.82 -6.31
N SER A 133 14.11 -12.83 -6.28
CA SER A 133 13.65 -13.53 -7.49
C SER A 133 12.95 -12.59 -8.47
N ALA A 134 13.18 -12.78 -9.77
CA ALA A 134 12.48 -12.03 -10.84
C ALA A 134 10.96 -12.28 -10.86
N THR A 135 10.51 -13.38 -10.25
CA THR A 135 9.09 -13.75 -10.12
C THR A 135 8.50 -13.41 -8.74
N SER A 136 9.22 -12.61 -7.94
CA SER A 136 8.79 -12.25 -6.60
C SER A 136 7.43 -11.54 -6.60
N ARG A 137 6.51 -11.99 -5.73
CA ARG A 137 5.18 -11.37 -5.57
C ARG A 137 5.22 -9.97 -4.94
N HIS A 138 6.33 -9.57 -4.32
CA HIS A 138 6.57 -8.19 -3.91
C HIS A 138 6.57 -7.20 -5.09
N LEU A 139 7.00 -7.66 -6.27
CA LEU A 139 6.97 -6.86 -7.51
C LEU A 139 5.55 -6.50 -7.95
N SER A 140 4.59 -7.37 -7.70
CA SER A 140 3.17 -7.18 -8.06
C SER A 140 2.30 -6.60 -6.93
N GLY A 141 2.87 -6.32 -5.76
CA GLY A 141 2.12 -5.81 -4.60
C GLY A 141 1.22 -6.87 -3.93
N LEU A 142 1.57 -8.15 -4.06
CA LEU A 142 0.79 -9.28 -3.55
C LEU A 142 1.50 -10.05 -2.42
N ALA A 143 2.58 -9.52 -1.86
CA ALA A 143 3.30 -10.13 -0.76
C ALA A 143 3.66 -9.12 0.32
N SER A 144 3.72 -9.59 1.57
CA SER A 144 4.21 -8.85 2.72
C SER A 144 5.03 -9.78 3.60
N ASP A 145 6.22 -9.32 3.97
CA ASP A 145 7.03 -9.93 5.03
C ASP A 145 6.67 -9.22 6.34
N THR A 146 6.34 -9.96 7.37
CA THR A 146 5.86 -9.42 8.64
C THR A 146 6.66 -9.97 9.81
N GLN A 147 6.74 -9.20 10.89
CA GLN A 147 7.39 -9.58 12.14
C GLN A 147 6.44 -9.31 13.31
N PRO A 148 6.26 -10.27 14.24
CA PRO A 148 5.45 -10.05 15.45
C PRO A 148 5.97 -8.86 16.27
N TYR A 149 5.06 -8.06 16.79
CA TYR A 149 5.39 -6.80 17.48
C TYR A 149 6.18 -6.99 18.79
N TYR A 150 6.11 -8.16 19.43
CA TYR A 150 6.72 -8.43 20.76
C TYR A 150 7.78 -9.52 20.76
N SER A 151 8.48 -9.74 19.67
CA SER A 151 9.57 -10.71 19.69
C SER A 151 10.90 -10.01 19.95
N THR A 152 11.39 -10.10 21.18
CA THR A 152 12.80 -9.80 21.54
C THR A 152 13.77 -10.87 21.03
N THR A 153 13.27 -12.02 20.61
CA THR A 153 14.01 -13.08 19.90
C THR A 153 13.92 -12.81 18.41
N LYS A 154 15.04 -12.99 17.69
CA LYS A 154 15.08 -12.97 16.22
C LYS A 154 14.19 -14.09 15.65
N VAL A 155 12.87 -13.84 15.64
CA VAL A 155 11.94 -14.74 14.97
C VAL A 155 12.10 -14.52 13.47
N LYS A 156 12.27 -15.61 12.72
CA LYS A 156 12.29 -15.58 11.26
C LYS A 156 11.06 -14.81 10.78
N SER A 157 11.27 -13.86 9.87
CA SER A 157 10.17 -13.10 9.23
C SER A 157 9.21 -14.08 8.58
N TRP A 158 7.91 -13.96 8.90
CA TRP A 158 6.86 -14.76 8.30
C TRP A 158 6.46 -14.12 6.98
N GLN A 159 6.54 -14.86 5.89
CA GLN A 159 5.97 -14.42 4.62
C GLN A 159 4.47 -14.67 4.62
N VAL A 160 3.69 -13.60 4.62
CA VAL A 160 2.27 -13.66 4.27
C VAL A 160 2.18 -13.60 2.74
N CYS A 161 2.38 -14.74 2.11
CA CYS A 161 2.14 -14.86 0.68
C CYS A 161 0.66 -15.10 0.44
N THR A 162 0.05 -14.28 -0.42
CA THR A 162 -1.25 -14.60 -0.96
C THR A 162 -1.10 -15.73 -1.97
N HIS A 163 -1.08 -16.97 -1.50
CA HIS A 163 -1.31 -18.12 -2.36
C HIS A 163 -2.78 -18.10 -2.73
N ILE A 164 -3.03 -17.70 -3.95
CA ILE A 164 -4.32 -17.88 -4.58
C ILE A 164 -4.10 -19.02 -5.56
N GLY A 165 -4.57 -20.16 -5.13
CA GLY A 165 -4.90 -21.20 -6.08
C GLY A 165 -6.01 -20.72 -7.00
#